data_4af23d241b6e96ebdb024a60d477a44d
#
_entry.id   4af23d241b6e96ebdb024a60d477a44d
#
_cell.length_a   1.000
_cell.length_b   1.000
_cell.length_c   1.000
_cell.angle_alpha   90.00
_cell.angle_beta   90.00
_cell.angle_gamma   90.00
#
_symmetry.space_group_name_H-M   'P 1'
#
loop_
_entity.id
_entity.type
_entity.pdbx_description
1 polymer ?
#
loop_
_entity_poly.entity_id
_entity_poly.type
_entity_poly.pdbx_seq_one_letter_code
_entity_poly.pdbx_strand_id
1 'polypeptide(L)'
;GAFVFNLNSCAHTKKQKSGVVIEAAWGCYVDIAVMATITQHYHKTPMVICGNRCDAAMTLLQTLEMSPTLVPGPVGRASTIKMLRSVLVKGIEALTAECFLAAARAGVADEVAHSLDASQTDMGWKDQARYNAERMTTHGIRRAAEMREVAKTLADLGIAAEMTRGTINWQQDLGMLGLSLLDLDSFDARIAAIETALEKRSS
;
A
#
# COMPACT_ATOMS: atom_id res chain seq x y z
N GLY A 1 26.79 19.07 12.86
CA GLY A 1 26.59 19.22 11.43
C GLY A 1 25.19 19.78 11.10
N ALA A 2 25.01 20.29 9.89
CA ALA A 2 23.75 20.80 9.43
C ALA A 2 22.73 19.66 9.20
N PHE A 3 21.45 19.90 9.46
CA PHE A 3 20.38 18.98 9.07
C PHE A 3 20.03 19.14 7.59
N VAL A 4 19.85 18.02 6.89
CA VAL A 4 19.34 17.96 5.53
C VAL A 4 18.04 17.18 5.55
N PHE A 5 16.91 17.88 5.43
CA PHE A 5 15.58 17.33 5.37
C PHE A 5 15.19 17.02 3.91
N ASN A 6 15.00 15.74 3.60
CA ASN A 6 14.61 15.35 2.25
C ASN A 6 13.16 14.87 2.21
N LEU A 7 12.28 15.74 1.68
CA LEU A 7 10.83 15.49 1.56
C LEU A 7 10.42 14.88 0.22
N ASN A 8 11.37 14.62 -0.69
CA ASN A 8 11.05 14.08 -2.01
C ASN A 8 10.43 12.69 -1.94
N SER A 9 9.38 12.48 -2.70
CA SER A 9 8.75 11.17 -2.87
C SER A 9 9.55 10.36 -3.89
N CYS A 10 10.51 9.56 -3.42
CA CYS A 10 11.35 8.71 -4.27
C CYS A 10 11.61 7.36 -3.58
N ALA A 11 12.13 6.40 -4.36
CA ALA A 11 12.48 5.08 -3.84
C ALA A 11 13.47 5.17 -2.65
N HIS A 12 13.31 4.28 -1.67
CA HIS A 12 14.13 4.24 -0.45
C HIS A 12 15.63 4.13 -0.76
N THR A 13 16.02 3.37 -1.78
CA THR A 13 17.43 3.21 -2.21
C THR A 13 18.05 4.53 -2.63
N LYS A 14 17.29 5.44 -3.26
CA LYS A 14 17.77 6.78 -3.62
C LYS A 14 18.00 7.64 -2.39
N LYS A 15 17.12 7.55 -1.39
CA LYS A 15 17.29 8.23 -0.10
C LYS A 15 18.52 7.71 0.65
N GLN A 16 18.73 6.40 0.68
CA GLN A 16 19.89 5.77 1.31
C GLN A 16 21.20 6.27 0.68
N LYS A 17 21.30 6.29 -0.66
CA LYS A 17 22.47 6.83 -1.37
C LYS A 17 22.75 8.29 -1.00
N SER A 18 21.69 9.12 -0.95
CA SER A 18 21.84 10.53 -0.56
C SER A 18 22.27 10.66 0.92
N GLY A 19 21.74 9.82 1.79
CA GLY A 19 22.11 9.79 3.22
C GLY A 19 23.59 9.52 3.40
N VAL A 20 24.13 8.50 2.73
CA VAL A 20 25.58 8.16 2.81
C VAL A 20 26.46 9.36 2.42
N VAL A 21 26.13 10.07 1.34
CA VAL A 21 26.92 11.22 0.89
C VAL A 21 26.88 12.38 1.88
N ILE A 22 25.70 12.69 2.41
CA ILE A 22 25.51 13.79 3.37
C ILE A 22 26.19 13.47 4.72
N GLU A 23 26.06 12.25 5.21
CA GLU A 23 26.66 11.82 6.48
C GLU A 23 28.19 11.75 6.38
N ALA A 24 28.75 11.34 5.24
CA ALA A 24 30.19 11.39 4.99
C ALA A 24 30.74 12.83 5.03
N ALA A 25 29.92 13.84 4.71
CA ALA A 25 30.26 15.26 4.81
C ALA A 25 29.88 15.88 6.18
N TRP A 26 29.75 15.06 7.24
CA TRP A 26 29.39 15.50 8.61
C TRP A 26 27.99 16.17 8.71
N GLY A 27 27.13 16.01 7.69
CA GLY A 27 25.73 16.38 7.74
C GLY A 27 24.87 15.36 8.49
N CYS A 28 23.65 15.74 8.81
CA CYS A 28 22.65 14.87 9.40
C CYS A 28 21.49 14.72 8.43
N TYR A 29 21.38 13.58 7.76
CA TYR A 29 20.33 13.34 6.80
C TYR A 29 19.07 12.79 7.48
N VAL A 30 17.94 13.42 7.20
CA VAL A 30 16.61 13.01 7.69
C VAL A 30 15.72 12.66 6.50
N ASP A 31 15.32 11.41 6.43
CA ASP A 31 14.33 10.97 5.44
C ASP A 31 12.93 11.31 5.95
N ILE A 32 12.24 12.15 5.19
CA ILE A 32 10.88 12.58 5.48
C ILE A 32 9.94 12.07 4.39
N ALA A 33 8.83 11.47 4.81
CA ALA A 33 7.72 11.10 3.95
C ALA A 33 6.46 11.88 4.36
N VAL A 34 6.01 12.78 3.49
CA VAL A 34 4.74 13.50 3.67
C VAL A 34 3.58 12.54 3.38
N MET A 35 2.64 12.39 4.32
CA MET A 35 1.64 11.32 4.33
C MET A 35 0.24 11.75 3.92
N ALA A 36 0.01 13.04 3.70
CA ALA A 36 -1.27 13.60 3.27
C ALA A 36 -1.07 14.74 2.27
N THR A 37 -2.16 15.26 1.73
CA THR A 37 -2.16 16.41 0.81
C THR A 37 -1.81 17.70 1.57
N ILE A 38 -0.81 18.42 1.09
CA ILE A 38 -0.31 19.65 1.73
C ILE A 38 -1.38 20.75 1.77
N THR A 39 -2.19 20.85 0.73
CA THR A 39 -3.26 21.87 0.62
C THR A 39 -4.31 21.83 1.73
N GLN A 40 -4.47 20.69 2.40
CA GLN A 40 -5.44 20.53 3.50
C GLN A 40 -4.86 20.91 4.86
N HIS A 41 -3.55 20.78 5.04
CA HIS A 41 -2.90 20.88 6.35
C HIS A 41 -1.71 21.86 6.37
N TYR A 42 -1.29 22.37 5.19
CA TYR A 42 -0.12 23.26 5.04
C TYR A 42 1.12 22.68 5.73
N HIS A 43 1.83 23.46 6.57
CA HIS A 43 3.00 23.02 7.32
C HIS A 43 2.69 21.96 8.39
N LYS A 44 1.43 21.82 8.81
CA LYS A 44 0.96 20.78 9.75
C LYS A 44 0.59 19.45 9.08
N THR A 45 0.92 19.29 7.78
CA THR A 45 0.68 18.04 7.08
C THR A 45 1.39 16.88 7.79
N PRO A 46 0.67 15.77 8.11
CA PRO A 46 1.27 14.60 8.73
C PRO A 46 2.47 14.09 7.94
N MET A 47 3.56 13.83 8.61
CA MET A 47 4.77 13.30 8.03
C MET A 47 5.40 12.23 8.90
N VAL A 48 6.11 11.30 8.28
CA VAL A 48 6.91 10.28 8.95
C VAL A 48 8.38 10.60 8.73
N ILE A 49 9.17 10.52 9.79
CA ILE A 49 10.62 10.78 9.73
C ILE A 49 11.41 9.58 10.22
N CYS A 50 12.57 9.33 9.61
CA CYS A 50 13.54 8.34 10.07
C CYS A 50 14.98 8.72 9.69
N GLY A 51 15.96 8.05 10.29
CA GLY A 51 17.39 8.26 10.09
C GLY A 51 18.13 8.45 11.41
N ASN A 52 19.41 8.80 11.32
CA ASN A 52 20.25 9.07 12.47
C ASN A 52 19.88 10.44 13.08
N ARG A 53 19.94 10.56 14.42
CA ARG A 53 19.66 11.80 15.17
C ARG A 53 18.25 12.38 14.94
N CYS A 54 17.27 11.53 14.70
CA CYS A 54 15.88 11.96 14.45
C CYS A 54 15.24 12.68 15.65
N ASP A 55 15.68 12.45 16.89
CA ASP A 55 15.15 13.15 18.07
C ASP A 55 15.39 14.66 18.00
N ALA A 56 16.59 15.08 17.60
CA ALA A 56 16.90 16.49 17.40
C ALA A 56 16.16 17.08 16.20
N ALA A 57 15.98 16.30 15.11
CA ALA A 57 15.18 16.71 13.98
C ALA A 57 13.68 16.83 14.33
N MET A 58 13.17 15.93 15.15
CA MET A 58 11.80 15.96 15.69
C MET A 58 11.56 17.29 16.45
N THR A 59 12.44 17.61 17.39
CA THR A 59 12.34 18.84 18.18
C THR A 59 12.32 20.08 17.28
N LEU A 60 13.21 20.15 16.29
CA LEU A 60 13.25 21.27 15.35
C LEU A 60 11.95 21.39 14.53
N LEU A 61 11.45 20.28 13.99
CA LEU A 61 10.20 20.29 13.19
C LEU A 61 8.99 20.69 14.07
N GLN A 62 8.94 20.24 15.32
CA GLN A 62 7.89 20.62 16.27
C GLN A 62 7.96 22.11 16.64
N THR A 63 9.16 22.68 16.77
CA THR A 63 9.33 24.14 16.98
C THR A 63 8.77 24.96 15.80
N LEU A 64 8.75 24.37 14.60
CA LEU A 64 8.14 24.95 13.40
C LEU A 64 6.64 24.61 13.28
N GLU A 65 6.03 24.11 14.34
CA GLU A 65 4.62 23.66 14.39
C GLU A 65 4.24 22.61 13.33
N MET A 66 5.22 21.85 12.81
CA MET A 66 4.98 20.74 11.89
C MET A 66 4.50 19.50 12.64
N SER A 67 3.98 18.51 11.93
CA SER A 67 3.40 17.28 12.51
C SER A 67 4.23 16.03 12.16
N PRO A 68 5.48 15.90 12.64
CA PRO A 68 6.31 14.72 12.40
C PRO A 68 5.93 13.57 13.34
N THR A 69 5.98 12.34 12.82
CA THR A 69 5.93 11.08 13.57
C THR A 69 7.25 10.36 13.37
N LEU A 70 7.96 10.06 14.45
CA LEU A 70 9.20 9.30 14.40
C LEU A 70 8.90 7.82 14.18
N VAL A 71 9.56 7.23 13.17
CA VAL A 71 9.61 5.78 12.98
C VAL A 71 11.06 5.32 13.16
N PRO A 72 11.37 4.56 14.21
CA PRO A 72 12.72 4.06 14.44
C PRO A 72 13.23 3.25 13.27
N GLY A 73 14.48 3.51 12.83
CA GLY A 73 15.12 2.75 11.78
C GLY A 73 16.00 3.59 10.84
N PRO A 74 16.68 2.92 9.90
CA PRO A 74 17.62 3.57 9.01
C PRO A 74 16.94 4.51 8.00
N VAL A 75 17.73 5.39 7.39
CA VAL A 75 17.33 6.18 6.22
C VAL A 75 16.69 5.29 5.15
N GLY A 76 15.58 5.74 4.58
CA GLY A 76 14.78 4.99 3.62
C GLY A 76 13.53 4.35 4.21
N ARG A 77 13.43 4.14 5.53
CA ARG A 77 12.27 3.51 6.17
C ARG A 77 10.99 4.33 6.02
N ALA A 78 11.05 5.66 6.23
CA ALA A 78 9.89 6.53 6.02
C ALA A 78 9.40 6.50 4.57
N SER A 79 10.34 6.57 3.63
CA SER A 79 10.04 6.44 2.19
C SER A 79 9.47 5.07 1.83
N THR A 80 9.97 3.97 2.40
CA THR A 80 9.42 2.62 2.20
C THR A 80 7.96 2.55 2.65
N ILE A 81 7.64 3.05 3.84
CA ILE A 81 6.26 3.10 4.36
C ILE A 81 5.34 3.84 3.39
N LYS A 82 5.77 5.02 2.91
CA LYS A 82 4.98 5.80 1.95
C LYS A 82 4.79 5.06 0.63
N MET A 83 5.83 4.42 0.09
CA MET A 83 5.74 3.70 -1.19
C MET A 83 4.80 2.51 -1.09
N LEU A 84 4.92 1.68 -0.06
CA LEU A 84 4.03 0.53 0.14
C LEU A 84 2.58 0.97 0.40
N ARG A 85 2.37 2.00 1.22
CA ARG A 85 1.03 2.60 1.38
C ARG A 85 0.43 3.06 0.06
N SER A 86 1.25 3.60 -0.86
CA SER A 86 0.80 4.08 -2.17
C SER A 86 0.27 2.96 -3.07
N VAL A 87 0.74 1.72 -2.91
CA VAL A 87 0.19 0.56 -3.64
C VAL A 87 -1.30 0.41 -3.34
N LEU A 88 -1.66 0.45 -2.05
CA LEU A 88 -3.06 0.30 -1.65
C LEU A 88 -3.90 1.52 -2.00
N VAL A 89 -3.45 2.73 -1.63
CA VAL A 89 -4.23 3.97 -1.84
C VAL A 89 -4.52 4.20 -3.31
N LYS A 90 -3.50 4.14 -4.17
CA LYS A 90 -3.66 4.35 -5.62
C LYS A 90 -4.27 3.15 -6.31
N GLY A 91 -4.08 1.96 -5.76
CA GLY A 91 -4.75 0.74 -6.24
C GLY A 91 -6.26 0.83 -6.04
N ILE A 92 -6.71 1.29 -4.86
CA ILE A 92 -8.14 1.53 -4.59
C ILE A 92 -8.70 2.60 -5.55
N GLU A 93 -7.98 3.72 -5.76
CA GLU A 93 -8.39 4.76 -6.70
C GLU A 93 -8.59 4.18 -8.12
N ALA A 94 -7.64 3.43 -8.63
CA ALA A 94 -7.70 2.83 -9.96
C ALA A 94 -8.78 1.75 -10.07
N LEU A 95 -8.92 0.89 -9.05
CA LEU A 95 -9.95 -0.15 -9.00
C LEU A 95 -11.35 0.45 -8.94
N THR A 96 -11.54 1.51 -8.14
CA THR A 96 -12.79 2.25 -8.05
C THR A 96 -13.15 2.89 -9.39
N ALA A 97 -12.16 3.51 -10.06
CA ALA A 97 -12.38 4.11 -11.38
C ALA A 97 -12.80 3.05 -12.42
N GLU A 98 -12.12 1.91 -12.51
CA GLU A 98 -12.46 0.82 -13.44
C GLU A 98 -13.87 0.29 -13.18
N CYS A 99 -14.22 0.06 -11.90
CA CYS A 99 -15.54 -0.42 -11.50
C CYS A 99 -16.66 0.57 -11.89
N PHE A 100 -16.55 1.83 -11.46
CA PHE A 100 -17.62 2.81 -11.63
C PHE A 100 -17.74 3.35 -13.04
N LEU A 101 -16.67 3.39 -13.83
CA LEU A 101 -16.76 3.68 -15.26
C LEU A 101 -17.55 2.57 -16.00
N ALA A 102 -17.32 1.31 -15.65
CA ALA A 102 -18.08 0.19 -16.22
C ALA A 102 -19.53 0.23 -15.78
N ALA A 103 -19.79 0.44 -14.48
CA ALA A 103 -21.13 0.52 -13.91
C ALA A 103 -21.95 1.68 -14.52
N ALA A 104 -21.33 2.85 -14.73
CA ALA A 104 -21.97 3.98 -15.41
C ALA A 104 -22.33 3.66 -16.87
N ARG A 105 -21.44 2.98 -17.61
CA ARG A 105 -21.74 2.55 -19.00
C ARG A 105 -22.85 1.50 -19.05
N ALA A 106 -22.95 0.65 -18.04
CA ALA A 106 -24.01 -0.33 -17.92
C ALA A 106 -25.33 0.26 -17.38
N GLY A 107 -25.33 1.50 -16.88
CA GLY A 107 -26.48 2.16 -16.28
C GLY A 107 -26.88 1.63 -14.90
N VAL A 108 -25.94 1.07 -14.14
CA VAL A 108 -26.16 0.42 -12.82
C VAL A 108 -25.26 0.96 -11.71
N ALA A 109 -24.81 2.22 -11.83
CA ALA A 109 -23.84 2.78 -10.90
C ALA A 109 -24.40 2.90 -9.47
N ASP A 110 -25.65 3.26 -9.31
CA ASP A 110 -26.30 3.42 -8.00
C ASP A 110 -26.51 2.06 -7.33
N GLU A 111 -26.87 1.02 -8.07
CA GLU A 111 -27.04 -0.34 -7.56
C GLU A 111 -25.71 -0.93 -7.11
N VAL A 112 -24.64 -0.70 -7.87
CA VAL A 112 -23.28 -1.13 -7.49
C VAL A 112 -22.84 -0.40 -6.21
N ALA A 113 -23.03 0.93 -6.13
CA ALA A 113 -22.69 1.70 -4.93
C ALA A 113 -23.45 1.18 -3.71
N HIS A 114 -24.76 1.03 -3.80
CA HIS A 114 -25.57 0.52 -2.69
C HIS A 114 -25.14 -0.88 -2.22
N SER A 115 -24.82 -1.77 -3.16
CA SER A 115 -24.33 -3.12 -2.84
C SER A 115 -22.97 -3.11 -2.12
N LEU A 116 -22.06 -2.20 -2.50
CA LEU A 116 -20.77 -2.04 -1.86
C LEU A 116 -20.91 -1.45 -0.45
N ASP A 117 -21.76 -0.42 -0.28
CA ASP A 117 -22.03 0.20 1.03
C ASP A 117 -22.61 -0.83 2.01
N ALA A 118 -23.52 -1.68 1.56
CA ALA A 118 -24.11 -2.75 2.37
C ALA A 118 -23.10 -3.82 2.83
N SER A 119 -21.98 -3.96 2.13
CA SER A 119 -20.92 -4.92 2.44
C SER A 119 -19.68 -4.32 3.12
N GLN A 120 -19.66 -3.00 3.32
CA GLN A 120 -18.55 -2.32 3.97
C GLN A 120 -18.43 -2.72 5.44
N THR A 121 -17.19 -2.96 5.89
CA THR A 121 -16.87 -3.33 7.28
C THR A 121 -15.94 -2.28 7.88
N ASP A 122 -16.07 -2.01 9.19
CA ASP A 122 -15.19 -1.13 9.97
C ASP A 122 -13.89 -1.83 10.41
N MET A 123 -13.43 -2.80 9.64
CA MET A 123 -12.27 -3.62 9.94
C MET A 123 -10.97 -2.82 9.80
N GLY A 124 -10.08 -2.88 10.78
CA GLY A 124 -8.75 -2.29 10.67
C GLY A 124 -7.92 -2.90 9.52
N TRP A 125 -7.00 -2.16 8.94
CA TRP A 125 -6.23 -2.60 7.76
C TRP A 125 -5.45 -3.91 7.94
N LYS A 126 -4.91 -4.20 9.13
CA LYS A 126 -4.26 -5.49 9.42
C LYS A 126 -5.23 -6.66 9.40
N ASP A 127 -6.40 -6.48 9.98
CA ASP A 127 -7.44 -7.52 10.01
C ASP A 127 -8.03 -7.72 8.61
N GLN A 128 -8.25 -6.65 7.87
CA GLN A 128 -8.67 -6.73 6.47
C GLN A 128 -7.64 -7.47 5.61
N ALA A 129 -6.35 -7.19 5.77
CA ALA A 129 -5.29 -7.88 5.05
C ALA A 129 -5.21 -9.37 5.43
N ARG A 130 -5.34 -9.69 6.73
CA ARG A 130 -5.42 -11.06 7.24
C ARG A 130 -6.60 -11.84 6.64
N TYR A 131 -7.78 -11.23 6.62
CA TYR A 131 -8.99 -11.78 6.03
C TYR A 131 -8.83 -12.00 4.52
N ASN A 132 -8.32 -11.00 3.79
CA ASN A 132 -8.11 -11.10 2.36
C ASN A 132 -7.11 -12.20 1.98
N ALA A 133 -6.00 -12.31 2.73
CA ALA A 133 -4.99 -13.35 2.51
C ALA A 133 -5.58 -14.75 2.62
N GLU A 134 -6.35 -15.02 3.68
CA GLU A 134 -7.04 -16.31 3.89
C GLU A 134 -8.02 -16.59 2.74
N ARG A 135 -8.84 -15.63 2.35
CA ARG A 135 -9.79 -15.80 1.25
C ARG A 135 -9.14 -16.07 -0.09
N MET A 136 -7.99 -15.46 -0.36
CA MET A 136 -7.26 -15.64 -1.61
C MET A 136 -6.57 -17.01 -1.68
N THR A 137 -5.99 -17.48 -0.58
CA THR A 137 -5.37 -18.82 -0.55
C THR A 137 -6.43 -19.92 -0.62
N THR A 138 -7.56 -19.76 0.05
CA THR A 138 -8.63 -20.78 0.11
C THR A 138 -9.50 -20.80 -1.14
N HIS A 139 -9.84 -19.64 -1.71
CA HIS A 139 -10.83 -19.51 -2.77
C HIS A 139 -10.27 -18.90 -4.08
N GLY A 140 -8.98 -18.61 -4.16
CA GLY A 140 -8.38 -17.82 -5.21
C GLY A 140 -8.59 -18.39 -6.61
N ILE A 141 -8.45 -19.70 -6.81
CA ILE A 141 -8.67 -20.33 -8.12
C ILE A 141 -10.09 -20.09 -8.64
N ARG A 142 -11.12 -20.32 -7.81
CA ARG A 142 -12.52 -20.07 -8.18
C ARG A 142 -12.76 -18.59 -8.43
N ARG A 143 -12.22 -17.70 -7.57
CA ARG A 143 -12.37 -16.26 -7.71
C ARG A 143 -11.66 -15.72 -8.96
N ALA A 144 -10.51 -16.27 -9.33
CA ALA A 144 -9.85 -15.95 -10.59
C ALA A 144 -10.72 -16.31 -11.80
N ALA A 145 -11.43 -17.45 -11.75
CA ALA A 145 -12.38 -17.82 -12.80
C ALA A 145 -13.55 -16.84 -12.88
N GLU A 146 -14.14 -16.45 -11.74
CA GLU A 146 -15.19 -15.43 -11.67
C GLU A 146 -14.71 -14.09 -12.26
N MET A 147 -13.50 -13.65 -11.90
CA MET A 147 -12.93 -12.39 -12.41
C MET A 147 -12.60 -12.43 -13.91
N ARG A 148 -12.38 -13.60 -14.50
CA ARG A 148 -12.28 -13.72 -15.98
C ARG A 148 -13.60 -13.41 -16.67
N GLU A 149 -14.74 -13.77 -16.09
CA GLU A 149 -16.05 -13.37 -16.63
C GLU A 149 -16.28 -11.85 -16.45
N VAL A 150 -15.84 -11.27 -15.32
CA VAL A 150 -15.85 -9.82 -15.13
C VAL A 150 -15.04 -9.12 -16.23
N ALA A 151 -13.84 -9.62 -16.55
CA ALA A 151 -13.01 -9.04 -17.61
C ALA A 151 -13.68 -9.04 -18.98
N LYS A 152 -14.47 -10.07 -19.32
CA LYS A 152 -15.27 -10.12 -20.55
C LYS A 152 -16.35 -9.03 -20.52
N THR A 153 -17.07 -8.91 -19.41
CA THR A 153 -18.12 -7.88 -19.23
C THR A 153 -17.53 -6.47 -19.41
N LEU A 154 -16.35 -6.20 -18.84
CA LEU A 154 -15.68 -4.91 -19.03
C LEU A 154 -15.30 -4.67 -20.48
N ALA A 155 -14.80 -5.70 -21.18
CA ALA A 155 -14.48 -5.61 -22.60
C ALA A 155 -15.73 -5.30 -23.46
N ASP A 156 -16.86 -5.95 -23.19
CA ASP A 156 -18.14 -5.69 -23.87
C ASP A 156 -18.63 -4.26 -23.65
N LEU A 157 -18.33 -3.66 -22.50
CA LEU A 157 -18.59 -2.26 -22.16
C LEU A 157 -17.54 -1.29 -22.71
N GLY A 158 -16.49 -1.78 -23.39
CA GLY A 158 -15.39 -0.98 -23.91
C GLY A 158 -14.50 -0.37 -22.82
N ILE A 159 -14.40 -1.00 -21.65
CA ILE A 159 -13.51 -0.62 -20.55
C ILE A 159 -12.26 -1.50 -20.59
N ALA A 160 -11.08 -0.88 -20.47
CA ALA A 160 -9.85 -1.63 -20.26
C ALA A 160 -9.86 -2.27 -18.86
N ALA A 161 -9.69 -3.59 -18.81
CA ALA A 161 -9.80 -4.39 -17.58
C ALA A 161 -8.42 -4.57 -16.89
N GLU A 162 -7.65 -3.49 -16.71
CA GLU A 162 -6.26 -3.58 -16.23
C GLU A 162 -6.19 -4.02 -14.76
N MET A 163 -7.00 -3.44 -13.90
CA MET A 163 -7.06 -3.81 -12.48
C MET A 163 -7.67 -5.20 -12.31
N THR A 164 -8.69 -5.52 -13.11
CA THR A 164 -9.31 -6.84 -13.14
C THR A 164 -8.32 -7.92 -13.58
N ARG A 165 -7.48 -7.67 -14.61
CA ARG A 165 -6.43 -8.60 -15.02
C ARG A 165 -5.38 -8.83 -13.92
N GLY A 166 -4.93 -7.76 -13.26
CA GLY A 166 -4.06 -7.88 -12.08
C GLY A 166 -4.70 -8.70 -10.96
N THR A 167 -5.99 -8.48 -10.71
CA THR A 167 -6.76 -9.24 -9.71
C THR A 167 -6.85 -10.73 -10.07
N ILE A 168 -7.10 -11.09 -11.34
CA ILE A 168 -7.10 -12.48 -11.82
C ILE A 168 -5.77 -13.15 -11.47
N ASN A 169 -4.65 -12.51 -11.80
CA ASN A 169 -3.31 -13.07 -11.55
C ASN A 169 -3.07 -13.28 -10.06
N TRP A 170 -3.32 -12.28 -9.22
CA TRP A 170 -3.13 -12.41 -7.77
C TRP A 170 -4.03 -13.47 -7.14
N GLN A 171 -5.30 -13.56 -7.52
CA GLN A 171 -6.22 -14.59 -7.04
C GLN A 171 -5.75 -15.98 -7.47
N GLN A 172 -5.34 -16.14 -8.73
CA GLN A 172 -4.85 -17.41 -9.27
C GLN A 172 -3.56 -17.84 -8.55
N ASP A 173 -2.59 -16.95 -8.43
CA ASP A 173 -1.27 -17.26 -7.87
C ASP A 173 -1.36 -17.66 -6.40
N LEU A 174 -2.08 -16.91 -5.57
CA LEU A 174 -2.25 -17.26 -4.16
C LEU A 174 -3.12 -18.50 -3.98
N GLY A 175 -4.16 -18.67 -4.80
CA GLY A 175 -5.00 -19.88 -4.77
C GLY A 175 -4.25 -21.15 -5.16
N MET A 176 -3.22 -21.05 -6.00
CA MET A 176 -2.38 -22.18 -6.41
C MET A 176 -1.32 -22.58 -5.37
N LEU A 177 -1.13 -21.80 -4.30
CA LEU A 177 -0.19 -22.16 -3.22
C LEU A 177 -0.66 -23.36 -2.40
N GLY A 178 -1.96 -23.67 -2.41
CA GLY A 178 -2.51 -24.81 -1.65
C GLY A 178 -2.37 -24.64 -0.15
N LEU A 179 -2.31 -23.40 0.37
CA LEU A 179 -2.12 -23.09 1.77
C LEU A 179 -3.46 -23.01 2.51
N SER A 180 -3.52 -23.64 3.70
CA SER A 180 -4.51 -23.31 4.71
C SER A 180 -3.91 -22.30 5.69
N LEU A 181 -4.58 -21.15 5.86
CA LEU A 181 -4.18 -20.12 6.82
C LEU A 181 -5.11 -20.08 8.04
N LEU A 182 -6.06 -21.01 8.15
CA LEU A 182 -7.09 -21.01 9.19
C LEU A 182 -6.51 -21.13 10.61
N ASP A 183 -5.45 -21.94 10.76
CA ASP A 183 -4.79 -22.19 12.03
C ASP A 183 -3.74 -21.12 12.40
N LEU A 184 -3.62 -20.07 11.59
CA LEU A 184 -2.68 -18.97 11.78
C LEU A 184 -3.43 -17.71 12.22
N ASP A 185 -3.38 -17.40 13.52
CA ASP A 185 -4.17 -16.31 14.10
C ASP A 185 -3.62 -14.91 13.85
N SER A 186 -2.30 -14.76 13.61
CA SER A 186 -1.69 -13.47 13.43
C SER A 186 -1.50 -13.10 11.94
N PHE A 187 -1.55 -11.80 11.65
CA PHE A 187 -1.18 -11.26 10.33
C PHE A 187 0.22 -11.68 9.92
N ASP A 188 1.20 -11.54 10.82
CA ASP A 188 2.61 -11.81 10.53
C ASP A 188 2.84 -13.30 10.20
N ALA A 189 2.19 -14.23 10.91
CA ALA A 189 2.28 -15.67 10.64
C ALA A 189 1.69 -16.02 9.26
N ARG A 190 0.57 -15.41 8.87
CA ARG A 190 -0.05 -15.63 7.55
C ARG A 190 0.82 -15.11 6.41
N ILE A 191 1.38 -13.92 6.56
CA ILE A 191 2.27 -13.35 5.54
C ILE A 191 3.54 -14.19 5.40
N ALA A 192 4.19 -14.59 6.49
CA ALA A 192 5.37 -15.45 6.46
C ALA A 192 5.11 -16.80 5.76
N ALA A 193 3.95 -17.41 5.98
CA ALA A 193 3.55 -18.65 5.31
C ALA A 193 3.40 -18.45 3.80
N ILE A 194 2.78 -17.34 3.37
CA ILE A 194 2.63 -17.01 1.95
C ILE A 194 4.00 -16.73 1.31
N GLU A 195 4.86 -15.92 1.94
CA GLU A 195 6.20 -15.62 1.44
C GLU A 195 7.02 -16.89 1.23
N THR A 196 7.06 -17.76 2.24
CA THR A 196 7.74 -19.06 2.15
C THR A 196 7.24 -19.92 0.97
N ALA A 197 5.93 -19.92 0.73
CA ALA A 197 5.35 -20.70 -0.36
C ALA A 197 5.63 -20.09 -1.74
N LEU A 198 5.65 -18.76 -1.85
CA LEU A 198 6.01 -18.06 -3.08
C LEU A 198 7.49 -18.28 -3.45
N GLU A 199 8.40 -18.25 -2.47
CA GLU A 199 9.82 -18.53 -2.69
C GLU A 199 10.05 -19.94 -3.22
N LYS A 200 9.40 -20.95 -2.63
CA LYS A 200 9.48 -22.35 -3.09
C LYS A 200 8.97 -22.55 -4.52
N ARG A 201 8.03 -21.74 -4.96
CA ARG A 201 7.48 -21.82 -6.33
C ARG A 201 8.38 -21.15 -7.36
N SER A 202 9.24 -20.23 -6.94
CA SER A 202 10.16 -19.49 -7.81
C SER A 202 11.51 -20.20 -7.98
N SER A 203 11.77 -21.23 -7.18
CA SER A 203 12.96 -22.10 -7.24
C SER A 203 12.73 -23.31 -8.11
#